data_416553722ae184058da8e549cf3772a1
#
_entry.id   416553722ae184058da8e549cf3772a1
#
_cell.length_a   1.000
_cell.length_b   1.000
_cell.length_c   1.000
_cell.angle_alpha   90.00
_cell.angle_beta   90.00
_cell.angle_gamma   90.00
#
_symmetry.space_group_name_H-M   'P 1'
#
loop_
_entity.id
_entity.type
_entity.pdbx_description
1 polymer ?
#
loop_
_entity_poly.entity_id
_entity_poly.type
_entity_poly.pdbx_seq_one_letter_code
_entity_poly.pdbx_strand_id
1 'polypeptide(L)'
;MTQTPPQAQAQTEPQPRPQPLSWKLVIDSTDPHAQAGFWAQALGYLIEDNSPLVERLLAAGAVPEAITTHAHGRRAWLDLAAARHPDDPYDEVSGTGQGRRLLFQRVPEPKTVKNRLHIDVHSAPGQRDAEADRLVGLGARVLRTVDEQGGSWIVMADPEDNEFCLN
;
A
#
# COMPACT_ATOMS: atom_id res chain seq x y z
N MET A 1 -21.85 63.73 -30.36
CA MET A 1 -21.40 62.32 -30.39
C MET A 1 -20.45 62.12 -29.23
N THR A 2 -20.98 61.57 -28.15
CA THR A 2 -20.24 61.33 -26.89
C THR A 2 -19.76 59.90 -26.92
N GLN A 3 -18.43 59.68 -27.00
CA GLN A 3 -17.84 58.35 -26.90
C GLN A 3 -17.75 57.92 -25.43
N THR A 4 -18.36 56.79 -25.13
CA THR A 4 -18.21 56.11 -23.82
C THR A 4 -16.82 55.47 -23.72
N PRO A 5 -16.07 55.66 -22.62
CA PRO A 5 -14.76 55.06 -22.49
C PRO A 5 -14.87 53.53 -22.26
N PRO A 6 -13.89 52.73 -22.70
CA PRO A 6 -13.93 51.28 -22.52
C PRO A 6 -13.80 50.93 -21.04
N GLN A 7 -14.70 50.05 -20.58
CA GLN A 7 -14.63 49.44 -19.24
C GLN A 7 -13.38 48.57 -19.12
N ALA A 8 -12.54 48.87 -18.13
CA ALA A 8 -11.41 48.04 -17.77
C ALA A 8 -11.94 46.70 -17.25
N GLN A 9 -11.61 45.61 -17.93
CA GLN A 9 -11.83 44.26 -17.44
C GLN A 9 -10.97 44.02 -16.20
N ALA A 10 -11.59 43.77 -15.04
CA ALA A 10 -10.90 43.38 -13.83
C ALA A 10 -10.20 42.05 -14.07
N GLN A 11 -8.88 42.06 -14.04
CA GLN A 11 -8.07 40.85 -14.05
C GLN A 11 -8.26 40.13 -12.71
N THR A 12 -8.99 39.01 -12.76
CA THR A 12 -9.15 38.13 -11.58
C THR A 12 -7.77 37.53 -11.28
N GLU A 13 -7.18 37.89 -10.15
CA GLU A 13 -5.94 37.25 -9.69
C GLU A 13 -6.12 35.73 -9.58
N PRO A 14 -5.15 34.91 -10.03
CA PRO A 14 -5.25 33.48 -9.94
C PRO A 14 -5.31 33.06 -8.45
N GLN A 15 -6.35 32.32 -8.10
CA GLN A 15 -6.49 31.75 -6.75
C GLN A 15 -5.26 30.90 -6.40
N PRO A 16 -4.69 31.03 -5.20
CA PRO A 16 -3.55 30.23 -4.78
C PRO A 16 -3.93 28.75 -4.81
N ARG A 17 -3.07 27.91 -5.41
CA ARG A 17 -3.28 26.46 -5.41
C ARG A 17 -3.22 25.93 -3.99
N PRO A 18 -4.14 25.04 -3.58
CA PRO A 18 -4.04 24.39 -2.27
C PRO A 18 -2.73 23.61 -2.14
N GLN A 19 -2.17 23.59 -0.94
CA GLN A 19 -0.97 22.78 -0.66
C GLN A 19 -1.30 21.29 -0.83
N PRO A 20 -0.44 20.51 -1.49
CA PRO A 20 -0.63 19.07 -1.63
C PRO A 20 -0.69 18.39 -0.26
N LEU A 21 -1.64 17.48 -0.09
CA LEU A 21 -1.74 16.63 1.11
C LEU A 21 -0.90 15.35 0.91
N SER A 22 -0.24 14.89 1.95
CA SER A 22 0.36 13.55 1.96
C SER A 22 -0.73 12.48 2.17
N TRP A 23 -0.52 11.30 1.62
CA TRP A 23 -1.42 10.16 1.80
C TRP A 23 -0.63 8.86 1.92
N LYS A 24 -1.26 7.82 2.41
CA LYS A 24 -0.74 6.46 2.46
C LYS A 24 -1.85 5.46 2.12
N LEU A 25 -1.49 4.30 1.57
CA LEU A 25 -2.43 3.21 1.39
C LEU A 25 -2.48 2.37 2.66
N VAL A 26 -3.69 2.16 3.17
CA VAL A 26 -3.98 1.24 4.29
C VAL A 26 -4.94 0.19 3.76
N ILE A 27 -4.64 -1.06 4.02
CA ILE A 27 -5.44 -2.23 3.62
C ILE A 27 -5.88 -2.93 4.89
N ASP A 28 -7.19 -3.07 5.05
CA ASP A 28 -7.78 -3.84 6.14
C ASP A 28 -7.48 -5.34 5.91
N SER A 29 -7.15 -6.05 6.99
CA SER A 29 -6.63 -7.43 6.95
C SER A 29 -7.02 -8.17 8.22
N THR A 30 -7.31 -9.45 8.11
CA THR A 30 -7.50 -10.34 9.27
C THR A 30 -6.15 -10.78 9.86
N ASP A 31 -5.10 -10.88 9.01
CA ASP A 31 -3.72 -11.16 9.44
C ASP A 31 -2.72 -10.19 8.76
N PRO A 32 -2.47 -9.01 9.37
CA PRO A 32 -1.59 -8.00 8.78
C PRO A 32 -0.16 -8.48 8.57
N HIS A 33 0.33 -9.42 9.39
CA HIS A 33 1.70 -9.94 9.26
C HIS A 33 1.84 -10.89 8.08
N ALA A 34 0.87 -11.78 7.88
CA ALA A 34 0.83 -12.64 6.70
C ALA A 34 0.73 -11.82 5.42
N GLN A 35 -0.15 -10.81 5.41
CA GLN A 35 -0.31 -9.91 4.25
C GLN A 35 0.95 -9.09 3.96
N ALA A 36 1.57 -8.49 4.98
CA ALA A 36 2.84 -7.78 4.79
C ALA A 36 3.94 -8.72 4.24
N GLY A 37 3.99 -9.96 4.71
CA GLY A 37 4.91 -10.97 4.21
C GLY A 37 4.69 -11.34 2.75
N PHE A 38 3.43 -11.55 2.34
CA PHE A 38 3.06 -11.78 0.95
C PHE A 38 3.45 -10.61 0.06
N TRP A 39 2.98 -9.40 0.38
CA TRP A 39 3.20 -8.23 -0.46
C TRP A 39 4.66 -7.77 -0.51
N ALA A 40 5.43 -7.97 0.56
CA ALA A 40 6.87 -7.73 0.55
C ALA A 40 7.56 -8.63 -0.49
N GLN A 41 7.24 -9.93 -0.52
CA GLN A 41 7.79 -10.85 -1.50
C GLN A 41 7.24 -10.61 -2.91
N ALA A 42 5.94 -10.31 -3.03
CA ALA A 42 5.29 -10.02 -4.30
C ALA A 42 5.91 -8.83 -5.04
N LEU A 43 6.21 -7.75 -4.32
CA LEU A 43 6.71 -6.49 -4.88
C LEU A 43 8.24 -6.33 -4.77
N GLY A 44 8.96 -7.26 -4.14
CA GLY A 44 10.38 -7.08 -3.82
C GLY A 44 10.60 -5.99 -2.77
N TYR A 45 9.65 -5.80 -1.85
CA TYR A 45 9.68 -4.81 -0.77
C TYR A 45 10.26 -5.40 0.51
N LEU A 46 10.56 -4.53 1.46
CA LEU A 46 11.01 -4.90 2.81
C LEU A 46 9.85 -4.82 3.79
N ILE A 47 9.69 -5.84 4.64
CA ILE A 47 8.80 -5.75 5.80
C ILE A 47 9.40 -4.74 6.78
N GLU A 48 8.61 -3.74 7.21
CA GLU A 48 9.05 -2.72 8.15
C GLU A 48 9.48 -3.34 9.49
N ASP A 49 10.63 -2.91 9.99
CA ASP A 49 11.13 -3.30 11.30
C ASP A 49 10.83 -2.25 12.36
N ASN A 50 9.73 -2.45 13.08
CA ASN A 50 9.36 -1.59 14.18
C ASN A 50 9.89 -2.13 15.54
N SER A 51 10.64 -3.23 15.57
CA SER A 51 11.05 -3.87 16.82
C SER A 51 11.86 -2.96 17.77
N PRO A 52 12.80 -2.10 17.29
CA PRO A 52 13.52 -1.21 18.21
C PRO A 52 12.60 -0.20 18.91
N LEU A 53 11.58 0.31 18.20
CA LEU A 53 10.59 1.21 18.78
C LEU A 53 9.70 0.48 19.79
N VAL A 54 9.17 -0.69 19.40
CA VAL A 54 8.26 -1.48 20.24
C VAL A 54 8.93 -1.89 21.54
N GLU A 55 10.16 -2.42 21.47
CA GLU A 55 10.93 -2.84 22.64
C GLU A 55 11.24 -1.68 23.57
N ARG A 56 11.61 -0.51 23.01
CA ARG A 56 11.85 0.70 23.81
C ARG A 56 10.58 1.17 24.54
N LEU A 57 9.43 1.14 23.86
CA LEU A 57 8.16 1.56 24.48
C LEU A 57 7.69 0.59 25.57
N LEU A 58 7.88 -0.72 25.36
CA LEU A 58 7.62 -1.75 26.36
C LEU A 58 8.52 -1.57 27.60
N ALA A 59 9.82 -1.38 27.39
CA ALA A 59 10.79 -1.17 28.48
C ALA A 59 10.50 0.09 29.29
N ALA A 60 9.94 1.13 28.65
CA ALA A 60 9.51 2.35 29.30
C ALA A 60 8.11 2.24 29.98
N GLY A 61 7.41 1.11 29.84
CA GLY A 61 6.03 0.97 30.30
C GLY A 61 5.02 1.88 29.58
N ALA A 62 5.40 2.41 28.41
CA ALA A 62 4.57 3.34 27.64
C ALA A 62 3.45 2.63 26.85
N VAL A 63 3.60 1.34 26.59
CA VAL A 63 2.59 0.52 25.94
C VAL A 63 2.45 -0.82 26.66
N PRO A 64 1.24 -1.42 26.69
CA PRO A 64 1.05 -2.74 27.26
C PRO A 64 1.55 -3.83 26.29
N GLU A 65 2.00 -4.96 26.84
CA GLU A 65 2.45 -6.11 26.04
C GLU A 65 1.32 -6.66 25.15
N ALA A 66 0.07 -6.56 25.57
CA ALA A 66 -1.11 -7.05 24.86
C ALA A 66 -1.32 -6.47 23.47
N ILE A 67 -0.74 -5.32 23.13
CA ILE A 67 -0.80 -4.73 21.77
C ILE A 67 0.41 -5.09 20.90
N THR A 68 1.25 -6.03 21.35
CA THR A 68 2.44 -6.48 20.65
C THR A 68 2.39 -7.98 20.41
N THR A 69 3.21 -8.44 19.48
CA THR A 69 3.35 -9.86 19.12
C THR A 69 4.79 -10.17 18.69
N HIS A 70 5.07 -11.41 18.34
CA HIS A 70 6.27 -11.80 17.62
C HIS A 70 5.89 -12.23 16.20
N ALA A 71 6.44 -11.55 15.21
CA ALA A 71 6.27 -11.87 13.80
C ALA A 71 7.58 -11.65 13.04
N HIS A 72 7.81 -12.43 12.00
CA HIS A 72 9.04 -12.36 11.19
C HIS A 72 10.33 -12.40 12.01
N GLY A 73 10.34 -13.19 13.10
CA GLY A 73 11.49 -13.38 13.99
C GLY A 73 11.80 -12.23 14.94
N ARG A 74 10.91 -11.25 15.10
CA ARG A 74 11.13 -10.07 15.94
C ARG A 74 9.84 -9.57 16.61
N ARG A 75 9.99 -8.69 17.62
CA ARG A 75 8.86 -8.03 18.26
C ARG A 75 8.17 -7.09 17.26
N ALA A 76 6.85 -7.07 17.26
CA ALA A 76 6.04 -6.28 16.33
C ALA A 76 4.75 -5.76 16.99
N TRP A 77 4.08 -4.81 16.35
CA TRP A 77 2.72 -4.45 16.73
C TRP A 77 1.75 -5.59 16.41
N LEU A 78 0.78 -5.85 17.27
CA LEU A 78 -0.19 -6.93 17.07
C LEU A 78 -1.08 -6.69 15.85
N ASP A 79 -1.56 -5.47 15.68
CA ASP A 79 -2.64 -5.12 14.74
C ASP A 79 -2.15 -4.35 13.50
N LEU A 80 -0.84 -4.17 13.36
CA LEU A 80 -0.26 -3.41 12.25
C LEU A 80 1.00 -4.10 11.72
N ALA A 81 1.11 -4.20 10.40
CA ALA A 81 2.34 -4.56 9.72
C ALA A 81 2.42 -3.82 8.38
N ALA A 82 3.61 -3.59 7.84
CA ALA A 82 3.76 -2.90 6.59
C ALA A 82 4.91 -3.43 5.75
N ALA A 83 4.79 -3.24 4.43
CA ALA A 83 5.85 -3.43 3.46
C ALA A 83 6.20 -2.08 2.82
N ARG A 84 7.48 -1.74 2.72
CA ARG A 84 8.00 -0.50 2.11
C ARG A 84 8.96 -0.78 0.97
N HIS A 85 9.01 0.12 0.01
CA HIS A 85 10.01 0.04 -1.06
C HIS A 85 11.43 0.20 -0.49
N PRO A 86 12.41 -0.64 -0.89
CA PRO A 86 13.76 -0.61 -0.32
C PRO A 86 14.49 0.71 -0.52
N ASP A 87 14.29 1.36 -1.65
CA ASP A 87 15.02 2.59 -2.02
C ASP A 87 14.33 3.89 -1.55
N ASP A 88 13.14 3.79 -0.95
CA ASP A 88 12.43 4.97 -0.47
C ASP A 88 12.86 5.34 0.95
N PRO A 89 12.81 6.63 1.32
CA PRO A 89 13.11 7.09 2.67
C PRO A 89 12.25 6.40 3.74
N TYR A 90 12.81 6.21 4.91
CA TYR A 90 12.10 5.71 6.08
C TYR A 90 12.59 6.40 7.35
N ASP A 91 11.80 6.36 8.40
CA ASP A 91 12.18 6.85 9.72
C ASP A 91 13.01 5.78 10.44
N GLU A 92 14.26 6.07 10.75
CA GLU A 92 15.20 5.12 11.37
C GLU A 92 14.80 4.72 12.79
N VAL A 93 14.01 5.54 13.49
CA VAL A 93 13.61 5.29 14.88
C VAL A 93 12.44 4.31 14.95
N SER A 94 11.48 4.44 14.05
CA SER A 94 10.26 3.63 14.01
C SER A 94 10.31 2.53 12.95
N GLY A 95 11.24 2.58 12.01
CA GLY A 95 11.30 1.71 10.85
C GLY A 95 10.25 2.01 9.76
N THR A 96 9.43 3.06 9.95
CA THR A 96 8.28 3.37 9.10
C THR A 96 8.70 4.00 7.78
N GLY A 97 8.26 3.42 6.66
CA GLY A 97 8.48 3.96 5.32
C GLY A 97 7.75 5.28 5.08
N GLN A 98 8.42 6.20 4.39
CA GLN A 98 7.91 7.55 4.07
C GLN A 98 7.54 7.72 2.60
N GLY A 99 7.78 6.71 1.76
CA GLY A 99 7.46 6.69 0.34
C GLY A 99 6.43 5.62 -0.02
N ARG A 100 6.74 4.81 -1.04
CA ARG A 100 5.89 3.68 -1.49
C ARG A 100 5.78 2.63 -0.39
N ARG A 101 4.59 2.49 0.15
CA ARG A 101 4.33 1.72 1.35
C ARG A 101 2.92 1.16 1.34
N LEU A 102 2.79 -0.11 1.71
CA LEU A 102 1.52 -0.76 2.00
C LEU A 102 1.43 -1.01 3.52
N LEU A 103 0.45 -0.42 4.18
CA LEU A 103 0.16 -0.68 5.59
C LEU A 103 -1.03 -1.64 5.66
N PHE A 104 -0.91 -2.69 6.43
CA PHE A 104 -1.98 -3.64 6.75
C PHE A 104 -2.41 -3.41 8.19
N GLN A 105 -3.72 -3.24 8.38
CA GLN A 105 -4.34 -2.97 9.67
C GLN A 105 -5.33 -4.09 9.98
N ARG A 106 -5.24 -4.65 11.18
CA ARG A 106 -6.14 -5.71 11.61
C ARG A 106 -7.56 -5.20 11.75
N VAL A 107 -8.48 -5.93 11.12
CA VAL A 107 -9.93 -5.79 11.31
C VAL A 107 -10.54 -7.18 11.52
N PRO A 108 -11.64 -7.30 12.28
CA PRO A 108 -12.25 -8.60 12.53
C PRO A 108 -13.04 -9.13 11.33
N GLU A 109 -13.45 -8.26 10.41
CA GLU A 109 -14.30 -8.63 9.28
C GLU A 109 -13.46 -9.18 8.11
N PRO A 110 -13.74 -10.40 7.64
CA PRO A 110 -13.13 -10.89 6.41
C PRO A 110 -13.70 -10.16 5.19
N LYS A 111 -12.91 -10.10 4.12
CA LYS A 111 -13.38 -9.58 2.84
C LYS A 111 -14.52 -10.46 2.27
N THR A 112 -15.64 -9.85 1.88
CA THR A 112 -16.81 -10.54 1.34
C THR A 112 -17.30 -10.04 0.00
N VAL A 113 -16.88 -8.82 -0.40
CA VAL A 113 -17.31 -8.19 -1.66
C VAL A 113 -16.11 -7.69 -2.46
N LYS A 114 -16.32 -7.44 -3.76
CA LYS A 114 -15.26 -6.89 -4.63
C LYS A 114 -14.72 -5.56 -4.11
N ASN A 115 -13.37 -5.44 -4.06
CA ASN A 115 -12.71 -4.18 -3.72
C ASN A 115 -13.07 -3.07 -4.72
N ARG A 116 -13.22 -1.84 -4.22
CA ARG A 116 -13.41 -0.64 -5.06
C ARG A 116 -12.10 -0.07 -5.57
N LEU A 117 -11.00 -0.38 -4.89
CA LEU A 117 -9.63 -0.05 -5.29
C LEU A 117 -8.87 -1.35 -5.56
N HIS A 118 -7.92 -1.32 -6.44
CA HIS A 118 -6.97 -2.42 -6.68
C HIS A 118 -5.59 -1.83 -7.02
N ILE A 119 -4.58 -2.67 -6.91
CA ILE A 119 -3.20 -2.33 -7.27
C ILE A 119 -2.93 -2.95 -8.64
N ASP A 120 -2.30 -2.19 -9.53
CA ASP A 120 -1.74 -2.71 -10.77
C ASP A 120 -0.24 -2.96 -10.56
N VAL A 121 0.14 -4.22 -10.67
CA VAL A 121 1.53 -4.68 -10.61
C VAL A 121 2.03 -4.85 -12.03
N HIS A 122 3.19 -4.29 -12.33
CA HIS A 122 3.78 -4.36 -13.66
C HIS A 122 4.97 -5.30 -13.67
N SER A 123 4.88 -6.35 -14.48
CA SER A 123 5.99 -7.26 -14.74
C SER A 123 6.97 -6.67 -15.76
N ALA A 124 8.18 -7.22 -15.85
CA ALA A 124 9.05 -6.93 -16.97
C ALA A 124 8.44 -7.44 -18.29
N PRO A 125 8.74 -6.82 -19.43
CA PRO A 125 8.20 -7.23 -20.72
C PRO A 125 8.39 -8.74 -20.99
N GLY A 126 7.32 -9.44 -21.32
CA GLY A 126 7.31 -10.87 -21.59
C GLY A 126 7.43 -11.79 -20.37
N GLN A 127 7.42 -11.25 -19.15
CA GLN A 127 7.55 -12.04 -17.91
C GLN A 127 6.23 -12.23 -17.16
N ARG A 128 5.11 -11.69 -17.65
CA ARG A 128 3.83 -11.68 -16.94
C ARG A 128 3.38 -13.08 -16.48
N ASP A 129 3.43 -14.07 -17.35
CA ASP A 129 2.93 -15.41 -17.03
C ASP A 129 3.85 -16.11 -16.00
N ALA A 130 5.17 -15.96 -16.14
CA ALA A 130 6.14 -16.47 -15.16
C ALA A 130 6.00 -15.76 -13.80
N GLU A 131 5.70 -14.47 -13.82
CA GLU A 131 5.42 -13.70 -12.62
C GLU A 131 4.10 -14.09 -11.96
N ALA A 132 3.06 -14.41 -12.75
CA ALA A 132 1.82 -14.97 -12.23
C ALA A 132 2.06 -16.31 -11.51
N ASP A 133 2.84 -17.20 -12.11
CA ASP A 133 3.21 -18.49 -11.49
C ASP A 133 4.00 -18.28 -10.18
N ARG A 134 4.93 -17.33 -10.15
CA ARG A 134 5.67 -16.97 -8.94
C ARG A 134 4.74 -16.46 -7.84
N LEU A 135 3.81 -15.57 -8.17
CA LEU A 135 2.83 -15.03 -7.21
C LEU A 135 1.87 -16.10 -6.70
N VAL A 136 1.47 -17.05 -7.55
CA VAL A 136 0.68 -18.23 -7.11
C VAL A 136 1.49 -19.07 -6.13
N GLY A 137 2.79 -19.27 -6.38
CA GLY A 137 3.69 -19.95 -5.43
C GLY A 137 3.82 -19.25 -4.07
N LEU A 138 3.55 -17.94 -3.99
CA LEU A 138 3.50 -17.15 -2.75
C LEU A 138 2.13 -17.18 -2.05
N GLY A 139 1.10 -17.71 -2.70
CA GLY A 139 -0.26 -17.81 -2.14
C GLY A 139 -1.32 -16.96 -2.84
N ALA A 140 -0.99 -16.25 -3.91
CA ALA A 140 -1.98 -15.57 -4.74
C ALA A 140 -2.81 -16.59 -5.56
N ARG A 141 -3.95 -16.15 -6.08
CA ARG A 141 -4.78 -16.94 -6.99
C ARG A 141 -5.07 -16.18 -8.27
N VAL A 142 -4.97 -16.83 -9.42
CA VAL A 142 -5.47 -16.31 -10.68
C VAL A 142 -7.00 -16.37 -10.67
N LEU A 143 -7.66 -15.23 -10.88
CA LEU A 143 -9.11 -15.14 -11.00
C LEU A 143 -9.55 -15.23 -12.48
N ARG A 144 -8.89 -14.50 -13.37
CA ARG A 144 -9.13 -14.52 -14.80
C ARG A 144 -8.03 -13.81 -15.56
N THR A 145 -7.87 -14.16 -16.82
CA THR A 145 -7.12 -13.36 -17.80
C THR A 145 -8.10 -12.49 -18.57
N VAL A 146 -7.72 -11.25 -18.83
CA VAL A 146 -8.45 -10.30 -19.64
C VAL A 146 -7.61 -9.96 -20.85
N ASP A 147 -8.25 -10.00 -22.03
CA ASP A 147 -7.63 -9.65 -23.32
C ASP A 147 -8.63 -8.75 -24.07
N GLU A 148 -8.31 -7.49 -24.18
CA GLU A 148 -9.17 -6.47 -24.78
C GLU A 148 -8.37 -5.61 -25.76
N GLN A 149 -9.05 -4.80 -26.59
CA GLN A 149 -8.39 -3.93 -27.58
C GLN A 149 -7.36 -2.95 -26.96
N GLY A 150 -7.48 -2.67 -25.66
CA GLY A 150 -6.60 -1.74 -24.95
C GLY A 150 -5.41 -2.39 -24.23
N GLY A 151 -5.33 -3.72 -24.18
CA GLY A 151 -4.28 -4.45 -23.48
C GLY A 151 -4.72 -5.79 -22.91
N SER A 152 -3.76 -6.51 -22.35
CA SER A 152 -3.99 -7.81 -21.73
C SER A 152 -3.38 -7.83 -20.33
N TRP A 153 -4.13 -8.33 -19.34
CA TRP A 153 -3.68 -8.45 -17.95
C TRP A 153 -4.30 -9.67 -17.26
N ILE A 154 -3.71 -10.05 -16.15
CA ILE A 154 -4.23 -11.12 -15.30
C ILE A 154 -4.82 -10.50 -14.05
N VAL A 155 -6.10 -10.76 -13.77
CA VAL A 155 -6.72 -10.40 -12.49
C VAL A 155 -6.40 -11.52 -11.50
N MET A 156 -5.78 -11.15 -10.39
CA MET A 156 -5.38 -12.05 -9.33
C MET A 156 -6.02 -11.65 -8.00
N ALA A 157 -5.95 -12.53 -7.02
CA ALA A 157 -6.31 -12.26 -5.63
C ALA A 157 -5.12 -12.59 -4.73
N ASP A 158 -4.88 -11.74 -3.72
CA ASP A 158 -3.92 -12.02 -2.66
C ASP A 158 -4.46 -13.08 -1.67
N PRO A 159 -3.70 -13.49 -0.64
CA PRO A 159 -4.15 -14.52 0.31
C PRO A 159 -5.44 -14.20 1.07
N GLU A 160 -5.83 -12.93 1.16
CA GLU A 160 -7.11 -12.50 1.76
C GLU A 160 -8.15 -12.07 0.73
N ASP A 161 -8.02 -12.54 -0.51
CA ASP A 161 -8.96 -12.29 -1.61
C ASP A 161 -9.02 -10.83 -2.10
N ASN A 162 -8.04 -9.98 -1.78
CA ASN A 162 -7.97 -8.64 -2.37
C ASN A 162 -7.55 -8.74 -3.84
N GLU A 163 -8.37 -8.21 -4.74
CA GLU A 163 -8.09 -8.24 -6.16
C GLU A 163 -6.99 -7.24 -6.52
N PHE A 164 -6.08 -7.68 -7.38
CA PHE A 164 -5.07 -6.86 -8.03
C PHE A 164 -4.87 -7.31 -9.49
N CYS A 165 -4.27 -6.46 -10.31
CA CYS A 165 -3.96 -6.79 -11.69
C CYS A 165 -2.45 -6.99 -11.87
N LEU A 166 -2.09 -7.97 -12.71
CA LEU A 166 -0.73 -8.18 -13.17
C LEU A 166 -0.68 -7.89 -14.68
N ASN A 167 0.11 -6.88 -15.05
CA ASN A 167 0.32 -6.39 -16.40
C ASN A 167 1.68 -6.79 -16.96
#